data_ef0f3c4a1f44cd7857f76371cf306373
#
_entry.id   ef0f3c4a1f44cd7857f76371cf306373
#
_cell.length_a   1.000
_cell.length_b   1.000
_cell.length_c   1.000
_cell.angle_alpha   90.00
_cell.angle_beta   90.00
_cell.angle_gamma   90.00
#
_symmetry.space_group_name_H-M   'P 1'
#
loop_
_entity.id
_entity.type
_entity.pdbx_description
1 polymer ?
#
loop_
_entity_poly.entity_id
_entity_poly.type
_entity_poly.pdbx_seq_one_letter_code
_entity_poly.pdbx_strand_id
1 'polypeptide(L)'
;MTIGLVLGCAPMTLAQIDPYTRSLLQLGYDQSLSSQGPQSLYAYYYYNNPGLLRTNVALRLAVAPVYFDGEIGFRQLLSPHTDVGIGINGGGYGENYYEVRQGHYFKGESFDGHGGGVSLNLYHLINPAQLIPLNAVVQGGAHYSVYSATDKTDDQFNLPDDHVRTFARAGLRFGGKEPMLYPDLALEVSVWFERQWRLEDGSYGFAADRRAQPTTDLYWLYAGLNYAWTNTGNQFTFALTAGGSENADRLNAWRLGGVLPLAAEFPLTLPGYYYKEISAQRFVHLSAAYVAPLSADHRWQLRLGAASAYVDYLPGFERPGRWHTGAGPDLSFTSRSQVWRVILRYGYGFNALRDGRDGAHSVGLLYQYNFERRKHRHEKAKRTFNAD
;
A
#
# COMPACT_ATOMS: atom_id res chain seq x y z
N MET A 1 2.59 -4.02 39.28
CA MET A 1 2.24 -3.06 38.22
C MET A 1 1.37 -3.80 37.22
N THR A 2 0.05 -3.74 37.42
CA THR A 2 -0.92 -4.53 36.64
C THR A 2 -1.25 -3.73 35.37
N ILE A 3 -0.81 -4.25 34.22
CA ILE A 3 -1.15 -3.69 32.91
C ILE A 3 -2.63 -4.01 32.67
N GLY A 4 -3.50 -3.08 32.98
CA GLY A 4 -4.92 -3.15 32.64
C GLY A 4 -5.09 -2.95 31.14
N LEU A 5 -5.25 -4.03 30.40
CA LEU A 5 -5.66 -4.00 28.99
C LEU A 5 -7.15 -3.62 28.96
N VAL A 6 -7.46 -2.35 28.81
CA VAL A 6 -8.84 -1.90 28.55
C VAL A 6 -9.15 -2.25 27.08
N LEU A 7 -9.59 -3.46 26.86
CA LEU A 7 -10.23 -3.90 25.65
C LEU A 7 -11.63 -3.31 25.61
N GLY A 8 -11.78 -2.12 25.04
CA GLY A 8 -13.09 -1.58 24.71
C GLY A 8 -13.84 -2.58 23.83
N CYS A 9 -15.08 -2.93 24.19
CA CYS A 9 -15.95 -3.79 23.40
C CYS A 9 -16.02 -3.28 21.96
N ALA A 10 -15.21 -3.89 21.08
CA ALA A 10 -15.41 -3.73 19.66
C ALA A 10 -16.67 -4.49 19.26
N PRO A 11 -17.58 -3.90 18.48
CA PRO A 11 -18.72 -4.65 17.96
C PRO A 11 -18.20 -5.86 17.20
N MET A 12 -18.93 -6.96 17.26
CA MET A 12 -18.63 -8.22 16.58
C MET A 12 -18.11 -7.93 15.18
N THR A 13 -16.85 -8.28 14.93
CA THR A 13 -16.22 -8.11 13.63
C THR A 13 -16.83 -9.13 12.69
N LEU A 14 -17.63 -8.64 11.78
CA LEU A 14 -18.12 -9.38 10.63
C LEU A 14 -16.94 -9.67 9.69
N ALA A 15 -17.11 -10.60 8.76
CA ALA A 15 -16.11 -10.90 7.73
C ALA A 15 -15.62 -9.63 7.02
N GLN A 16 -14.45 -9.65 6.42
CA GLN A 16 -13.53 -8.53 6.23
C GLN A 16 -13.92 -7.46 5.17
N ILE A 17 -15.15 -7.33 4.80
CA ILE A 17 -15.63 -6.10 4.15
C ILE A 17 -15.63 -5.03 5.25
N ASP A 18 -14.87 -3.94 5.07
CA ASP A 18 -14.66 -2.88 6.09
C ASP A 18 -16.02 -2.45 6.71
N PRO A 19 -16.24 -2.70 8.00
CA PRO A 19 -17.53 -2.41 8.64
C PRO A 19 -17.74 -0.93 8.94
N TYR A 20 -16.77 -0.07 8.64
CA TYR A 20 -16.80 1.35 9.00
C TYR A 20 -17.03 2.23 7.78
N THR A 21 -17.91 3.22 7.91
CA THR A 21 -18.01 4.30 6.92
C THR A 21 -16.72 5.11 6.93
N ARG A 22 -16.15 5.31 5.75
CA ARG A 22 -14.93 6.10 5.55
C ARG A 22 -15.07 6.99 4.33
N SER A 23 -14.55 8.19 4.44
CA SER A 23 -14.47 9.13 3.32
C SER A 23 -13.25 10.03 3.51
N LEU A 24 -12.23 9.83 2.71
CA LEU A 24 -10.98 10.60 2.82
C LEU A 24 -10.37 10.90 1.46
N LEU A 25 -9.68 12.03 1.38
CA LEU A 25 -8.82 12.41 0.26
C LEU A 25 -7.37 12.34 0.72
N GLN A 26 -6.51 11.75 -0.08
CA GLN A 26 -5.06 11.78 0.11
C GLN A 26 -4.37 12.33 -1.12
N LEU A 27 -3.38 13.19 -0.87
CA LEU A 27 -2.45 13.70 -1.86
C LEU A 27 -1.04 13.39 -1.37
N GLY A 28 -0.23 12.77 -2.20
CA GLY A 28 1.13 12.39 -1.83
C GLY A 28 2.12 12.72 -2.93
N TYR A 29 3.32 13.11 -2.52
CA TYR A 29 4.45 13.37 -3.38
C TYR A 29 5.72 12.79 -2.77
N ASP A 30 6.50 12.06 -3.55
CA ASP A 30 7.76 11.42 -3.14
C ASP A 30 8.83 11.71 -4.19
N GLN A 31 9.96 12.25 -3.76
CA GLN A 31 11.08 12.60 -4.62
C GLN A 31 12.43 12.32 -3.95
N SER A 32 13.36 11.78 -4.74
CA SER A 32 14.78 11.78 -4.38
C SER A 32 15.38 13.18 -4.49
N LEU A 33 16.24 13.54 -3.53
CA LEU A 33 17.07 14.74 -3.56
C LEU A 33 18.47 14.45 -4.10
N SER A 34 18.82 13.18 -4.26
CA SER A 34 20.11 12.73 -4.75
C SER A 34 19.92 12.08 -6.12
N SER A 35 20.55 12.69 -7.16
CA SER A 35 20.43 12.25 -8.54
C SER A 35 19.01 12.30 -9.12
N GLN A 36 18.81 11.95 -10.38
CA GLN A 36 17.52 11.94 -11.05
C GLN A 36 16.88 10.55 -10.94
N GLY A 37 15.82 10.44 -10.18
CA GLY A 37 15.04 9.21 -10.03
C GLY A 37 13.59 9.36 -10.43
N PRO A 38 12.82 8.27 -10.46
CA PRO A 38 11.38 8.34 -10.63
C PRO A 38 10.76 9.18 -9.52
N GLN A 39 9.88 10.09 -9.91
CA GLN A 39 9.04 10.83 -8.99
C GLN A 39 7.73 10.09 -8.80
N SER A 40 7.15 10.17 -7.63
CA SER A 40 5.83 9.61 -7.38
C SER A 40 4.89 10.69 -6.90
N LEU A 41 3.83 10.88 -7.66
CA LEU A 41 2.72 11.77 -7.32
C LEU A 41 1.45 10.96 -7.33
N TYR A 42 0.65 11.06 -6.27
CA TYR A 42 -0.67 10.45 -6.28
C TYR A 42 -1.70 11.36 -5.61
N ALA A 43 -2.93 11.21 -6.07
CA ALA A 43 -4.10 11.79 -5.45
C ALA A 43 -5.19 10.73 -5.51
N TYR A 44 -5.80 10.39 -4.39
CA TYR A 44 -6.95 9.51 -4.44
C TYR A 44 -7.99 9.87 -3.38
N TYR A 45 -9.24 9.64 -3.74
CA TYR A 45 -10.38 9.69 -2.86
C TYR A 45 -10.79 8.26 -2.49
N TYR A 46 -10.80 7.96 -1.20
CA TYR A 46 -11.27 6.69 -0.69
C TYR A 46 -12.64 6.87 -0.05
N TYR A 47 -13.55 5.98 -0.43
CA TYR A 47 -14.89 5.93 0.12
C TYR A 47 -15.25 4.50 0.47
N ASN A 48 -15.77 4.27 1.67
CA ASN A 48 -16.34 3.01 2.10
C ASN A 48 -17.68 3.25 2.79
N ASN A 49 -18.71 2.55 2.33
CA ASN A 49 -20.04 2.60 2.92
C ASN A 49 -20.56 1.16 3.11
N PRO A 50 -20.57 0.65 4.35
CA PRO A 50 -20.97 -0.71 4.65
C PRO A 50 -22.49 -0.94 4.62
N GLY A 51 -23.30 0.04 4.21
CA GLY A 51 -24.77 -0.03 4.13
C GLY A 51 -25.32 0.85 3.03
N LEU A 52 -24.83 0.67 1.77
CA LEU A 52 -25.10 1.59 0.68
C LEU A 52 -26.60 1.71 0.33
N LEU A 53 -27.27 0.63 0.01
CA LEU A 53 -28.69 0.57 -0.36
C LEU A 53 -29.47 -0.30 0.62
N ARG A 54 -28.80 -1.29 1.17
CA ARG A 54 -29.31 -2.23 2.17
C ARG A 54 -28.21 -2.47 3.20
N THR A 55 -28.58 -2.89 4.39
CA THR A 55 -27.64 -3.15 5.50
C THR A 55 -26.57 -4.21 5.18
N ASN A 56 -26.86 -5.08 4.22
CA ASN A 56 -25.95 -6.15 3.79
C ASN A 56 -25.18 -5.85 2.52
N VAL A 57 -25.29 -4.65 1.94
CA VAL A 57 -24.52 -4.24 0.75
C VAL A 57 -23.49 -3.19 1.14
N ALA A 58 -22.23 -3.47 0.89
CA ALA A 58 -21.12 -2.53 1.10
C ALA A 58 -20.59 -2.03 -0.24
N LEU A 59 -20.16 -0.77 -0.28
CA LEU A 59 -19.45 -0.20 -1.41
C LEU A 59 -18.12 0.36 -0.93
N ARG A 60 -17.04 -0.10 -1.53
CA ARG A 60 -15.70 0.44 -1.37
C ARG A 60 -15.23 1.02 -2.70
N LEU A 61 -14.73 2.23 -2.68
CA LEU A 61 -14.18 2.93 -3.85
C LEU A 61 -12.84 3.58 -3.48
N ALA A 62 -11.87 3.45 -4.36
CA ALA A 62 -10.66 4.25 -4.38
C ALA A 62 -10.55 4.89 -5.77
N VAL A 63 -10.71 6.21 -5.86
CA VAL A 63 -10.77 6.94 -7.11
C VAL A 63 -9.63 7.94 -7.17
N ALA A 64 -8.81 7.85 -8.20
CA ALA A 64 -7.77 8.80 -8.53
C ALA A 64 -8.09 9.45 -9.88
N PRO A 65 -7.44 10.58 -10.26
CA PRO A 65 -7.68 11.19 -11.57
C PRO A 65 -7.43 10.25 -12.75
N VAL A 66 -6.57 9.26 -12.56
CA VAL A 66 -6.11 8.34 -13.61
C VAL A 66 -6.37 6.85 -13.28
N TYR A 67 -6.92 6.54 -12.12
CA TYR A 67 -7.14 5.18 -11.67
C TYR A 67 -8.41 5.04 -10.83
N PHE A 68 -9.09 3.94 -10.98
CA PHE A 68 -10.28 3.56 -10.24
C PHE A 68 -10.12 2.13 -9.71
N ASP A 69 -10.45 1.91 -8.46
CA ASP A 69 -10.62 0.60 -7.84
C ASP A 69 -11.90 0.62 -7.01
N GLY A 70 -12.77 -0.35 -7.19
CA GLY A 70 -14.02 -0.44 -6.48
C GLY A 70 -14.43 -1.88 -6.21
N GLU A 71 -15.15 -2.07 -5.11
CA GLU A 71 -15.76 -3.36 -4.76
C GLU A 71 -17.17 -3.15 -4.25
N ILE A 72 -18.10 -3.92 -4.79
CA ILE A 72 -19.43 -4.10 -4.22
C ILE A 72 -19.42 -5.40 -3.43
N GLY A 73 -19.62 -5.29 -2.12
CA GLY A 73 -19.62 -6.40 -1.18
C GLY A 73 -21.04 -6.79 -0.76
N PHE A 74 -21.31 -8.05 -0.71
CA PHE A 74 -22.55 -8.67 -0.22
C PHE A 74 -22.23 -9.39 1.08
N ARG A 75 -22.63 -8.78 2.19
CA ARG A 75 -22.36 -9.31 3.51
C ARG A 75 -23.28 -10.48 3.80
N GLN A 76 -22.70 -11.56 4.37
CA GLN A 76 -23.43 -12.76 4.77
C GLN A 76 -24.22 -13.43 3.63
N LEU A 77 -23.70 -13.33 2.39
CA LEU A 77 -24.42 -13.84 1.21
C LEU A 77 -24.47 -15.38 1.20
N LEU A 78 -23.38 -16.05 1.54
CA LEU A 78 -23.29 -17.52 1.51
C LEU A 78 -23.52 -18.16 2.87
N SER A 79 -23.13 -17.46 3.95
CA SER A 79 -23.36 -17.90 5.33
C SER A 79 -23.29 -16.68 6.27
N PRO A 80 -23.69 -16.79 7.55
CA PRO A 80 -23.56 -15.71 8.54
C PRO A 80 -22.12 -15.18 8.72
N HIS A 81 -21.12 -15.95 8.26
CA HIS A 81 -19.71 -15.65 8.39
C HIS A 81 -18.97 -15.52 7.06
N THR A 82 -19.72 -15.44 5.94
CA THR A 82 -19.12 -15.44 4.60
C THR A 82 -19.68 -14.31 3.76
N ASP A 83 -18.82 -13.37 3.42
CA ASP A 83 -19.10 -12.25 2.53
C ASP A 83 -18.54 -12.52 1.14
N VAL A 84 -19.18 -11.96 0.12
CA VAL A 84 -18.76 -12.03 -1.27
C VAL A 84 -18.59 -10.61 -1.82
N GLY A 85 -17.50 -10.33 -2.50
CA GLY A 85 -17.23 -9.07 -3.17
C GLY A 85 -17.07 -9.23 -4.67
N ILE A 86 -17.55 -8.28 -5.44
CA ILE A 86 -17.27 -8.14 -6.87
C ILE A 86 -16.45 -6.86 -7.03
N GLY A 87 -15.21 -7.01 -7.46
CA GLY A 87 -14.27 -5.92 -7.68
C GLY A 87 -14.17 -5.54 -9.14
N ILE A 88 -13.98 -4.25 -9.39
CA ILE A 88 -13.63 -3.69 -10.69
C ILE A 88 -12.51 -2.69 -10.51
N ASN A 89 -11.53 -2.69 -11.39
CA ASN A 89 -10.47 -1.70 -11.40
C ASN A 89 -10.17 -1.28 -12.83
N GLY A 90 -9.54 -0.11 -12.98
CA GLY A 90 -9.13 0.37 -14.28
C GLY A 90 -8.60 1.78 -14.25
N GLY A 91 -8.00 2.19 -15.34
CA GLY A 91 -7.51 3.54 -15.54
C GLY A 91 -6.12 3.60 -16.15
N GLY A 92 -5.65 4.81 -16.39
CA GLY A 92 -4.33 5.08 -16.89
C GLY A 92 -3.26 5.14 -15.79
N TYR A 93 -2.03 4.84 -16.16
CA TYR A 93 -0.83 5.00 -15.30
C TYR A 93 -0.80 4.16 -14.01
N GLY A 94 -1.67 3.18 -13.87
CA GLY A 94 -1.68 2.28 -12.71
C GLY A 94 -0.55 1.25 -12.70
N GLU A 95 -0.03 0.90 -13.87
CA GLU A 95 0.99 -0.13 -14.08
C GLU A 95 2.32 0.42 -14.65
N ASN A 96 2.65 1.67 -14.33
CA ASN A 96 3.90 2.30 -14.79
C ASN A 96 5.12 1.51 -14.36
N TYR A 97 6.01 1.29 -15.30
CA TYR A 97 7.26 0.61 -15.09
C TYR A 97 8.44 1.56 -15.13
N TYR A 98 9.22 1.58 -14.05
CA TYR A 98 10.45 2.36 -13.94
C TYR A 98 11.65 1.41 -13.89
N GLU A 99 12.51 1.47 -14.89
CA GLU A 99 13.74 0.69 -14.90
C GLU A 99 14.81 1.38 -14.06
N VAL A 100 15.15 0.78 -12.92
CA VAL A 100 16.22 1.29 -12.04
C VAL A 100 17.20 0.16 -11.77
N ARG A 101 18.45 0.32 -12.20
CA ARG A 101 19.53 -0.63 -11.96
C ARG A 101 20.73 0.07 -11.33
N GLN A 102 21.29 -0.48 -10.29
CA GLN A 102 22.45 0.07 -9.57
C GLN A 102 22.36 1.56 -9.24
N GLY A 103 21.14 2.01 -8.84
CA GLY A 103 20.89 3.41 -8.47
C GLY A 103 20.72 4.38 -9.65
N HIS A 104 20.79 3.91 -10.90
CA HIS A 104 20.52 4.70 -12.10
C HIS A 104 19.09 4.45 -12.61
N TYR A 105 18.41 5.52 -12.95
CA TYR A 105 17.09 5.50 -13.57
C TYR A 105 17.22 5.56 -15.09
N PHE A 106 16.90 4.46 -15.77
CA PHE A 106 16.95 4.30 -17.22
C PHE A 106 15.63 4.75 -17.84
N LYS A 107 15.52 6.03 -18.13
CA LYS A 107 14.29 6.63 -18.68
C LYS A 107 13.89 6.03 -20.02
N GLY A 108 14.89 5.76 -20.89
CA GLY A 108 14.66 5.16 -22.20
C GLY A 108 14.13 3.72 -22.16
N GLU A 109 14.22 3.06 -21.00
CA GLU A 109 13.72 1.69 -20.78
C GLU A 109 12.48 1.67 -19.87
N SER A 110 11.92 2.84 -19.59
CA SER A 110 10.75 3.00 -18.74
C SER A 110 9.55 3.36 -19.58
N PHE A 111 8.36 2.94 -19.18
CA PHE A 111 7.13 3.13 -19.93
C PHE A 111 5.93 3.23 -19.00
N ASP A 112 4.82 3.73 -19.55
CA ASP A 112 3.56 3.80 -18.86
C ASP A 112 2.74 2.54 -19.11
N GLY A 113 1.98 2.13 -18.09
CA GLY A 113 1.04 1.02 -18.19
C GLY A 113 -0.31 1.44 -17.65
N HIS A 114 -1.35 0.95 -18.30
CA HIS A 114 -2.74 1.14 -17.89
C HIS A 114 -3.54 -0.11 -18.20
N GLY A 115 -4.72 -0.21 -17.64
CA GLY A 115 -5.52 -1.38 -17.87
C GLY A 115 -6.80 -1.38 -17.05
N GLY A 116 -7.47 -2.51 -17.05
CA GLY A 116 -8.68 -2.69 -16.28
C GLY A 116 -8.96 -4.17 -16.01
N GLY A 117 -9.64 -4.42 -14.91
CA GLY A 117 -9.90 -5.79 -14.49
C GLY A 117 -11.16 -5.94 -13.65
N VAL A 118 -11.50 -7.19 -13.45
CA VAL A 118 -12.60 -7.63 -12.60
C VAL A 118 -12.12 -8.71 -11.64
N SER A 119 -12.70 -8.76 -10.46
CA SER A 119 -12.40 -9.81 -9.48
C SER A 119 -13.66 -10.29 -8.76
N LEU A 120 -13.60 -11.54 -8.31
CA LEU A 120 -14.53 -12.12 -7.36
C LEU A 120 -13.76 -12.39 -6.07
N ASN A 121 -14.28 -11.91 -4.95
CA ASN A 121 -13.63 -11.97 -3.65
C ASN A 121 -14.54 -12.70 -2.66
N LEU A 122 -13.97 -13.60 -1.87
CA LEU A 122 -14.67 -14.32 -0.83
C LEU A 122 -13.92 -14.09 0.50
N TYR A 123 -14.66 -13.68 1.50
CA TYR A 123 -14.16 -13.41 2.85
C TYR A 123 -14.91 -14.31 3.83
N HIS A 124 -14.18 -15.17 4.54
CA HIS A 124 -14.76 -16.10 5.50
C HIS A 124 -14.16 -15.91 6.88
N LEU A 125 -14.98 -15.56 7.87
CA LEU A 125 -14.59 -15.46 9.28
C LEU A 125 -14.58 -16.85 9.91
N ILE A 126 -13.38 -17.33 10.26
CA ILE A 126 -13.16 -18.69 10.79
C ILE A 126 -13.54 -18.77 12.28
N ASN A 127 -13.29 -17.69 13.04
CA ASN A 127 -13.40 -17.69 14.51
C ASN A 127 -14.39 -16.61 15.04
N PRO A 128 -15.68 -16.69 14.70
CA PRO A 128 -16.65 -15.62 14.99
C PRO A 128 -16.84 -15.31 16.48
N ALA A 129 -16.48 -16.22 17.36
CA ALA A 129 -16.59 -16.05 18.81
C ALA A 129 -15.35 -15.38 19.44
N GLN A 130 -14.31 -15.09 18.67
CA GLN A 130 -13.06 -14.50 19.18
C GLN A 130 -13.02 -13.00 19.01
N LEU A 131 -12.32 -12.30 19.93
CA LEU A 131 -12.16 -10.86 19.90
C LEU A 131 -11.34 -10.37 18.68
N ILE A 132 -10.30 -11.14 18.31
CA ILE A 132 -9.47 -10.85 17.15
C ILE A 132 -9.90 -11.78 16.01
N PRO A 133 -10.37 -11.24 14.88
CA PRO A 133 -10.88 -12.06 13.79
C PRO A 133 -9.76 -12.81 13.08
N LEU A 134 -10.02 -14.06 12.72
CA LEU A 134 -9.23 -14.83 11.75
C LEU A 134 -10.07 -15.02 10.50
N ASN A 135 -9.63 -14.45 9.39
CA ASN A 135 -10.32 -14.51 8.12
C ASN A 135 -9.53 -15.36 7.12
N ALA A 136 -10.24 -16.22 6.37
CA ALA A 136 -9.75 -16.75 5.11
C ALA A 136 -10.25 -15.83 3.99
N VAL A 137 -9.36 -15.50 3.08
CA VAL A 137 -9.66 -14.65 1.92
C VAL A 137 -9.26 -15.39 0.66
N VAL A 138 -10.18 -15.47 -0.30
CA VAL A 138 -9.92 -16.02 -1.63
C VAL A 138 -10.36 -15.01 -2.67
N GLN A 139 -9.49 -14.74 -3.62
CA GLN A 139 -9.76 -13.80 -4.71
C GLN A 139 -9.37 -14.43 -6.03
N GLY A 140 -10.14 -14.17 -7.07
CA GLY A 140 -9.79 -14.56 -8.42
C GLY A 140 -10.27 -13.50 -9.39
N GLY A 141 -9.52 -13.28 -10.46
CA GLY A 141 -9.89 -12.24 -11.40
C GLY A 141 -9.10 -12.26 -12.70
N ALA A 142 -9.43 -11.32 -13.55
CA ALA A 142 -8.73 -11.05 -14.80
C ALA A 142 -8.46 -9.56 -14.93
N HIS A 143 -7.32 -9.23 -15.51
CA HIS A 143 -6.89 -7.87 -15.77
C HIS A 143 -6.27 -7.79 -17.17
N TYR A 144 -6.68 -6.81 -17.94
CA TYR A 144 -6.09 -6.48 -19.23
C TYR A 144 -5.14 -5.32 -19.08
N SER A 145 -3.87 -5.53 -19.43
CA SER A 145 -2.79 -4.54 -19.34
C SER A 145 -2.45 -4.05 -20.74
N VAL A 146 -2.28 -2.71 -20.86
CA VAL A 146 -1.87 -2.00 -22.08
C VAL A 146 -0.66 -1.15 -21.75
N TYR A 147 0.34 -1.16 -22.62
CA TYR A 147 1.58 -0.41 -22.42
C TYR A 147 1.77 0.66 -23.48
N SER A 148 2.31 1.80 -23.08
CA SER A 148 2.58 2.92 -23.98
C SER A 148 3.93 3.57 -23.66
N ALA A 149 4.62 4.01 -24.71
CA ALA A 149 5.85 4.77 -24.58
C ALA A 149 5.57 6.14 -23.92
N THR A 150 6.51 6.59 -23.10
CA THR A 150 6.56 7.97 -22.62
C THR A 150 7.33 8.84 -23.60
N ASP A 151 7.36 10.15 -23.36
CA ASP A 151 8.21 11.11 -24.08
C ASP A 151 9.72 10.83 -23.94
N LYS A 152 10.11 9.92 -23.07
CA LYS A 152 11.51 9.57 -22.74
C LYS A 152 11.87 8.15 -23.07
N THR A 153 10.90 7.31 -23.41
CA THR A 153 11.14 5.93 -23.86
C THR A 153 11.93 5.96 -25.18
N ASP A 154 12.97 5.17 -25.28
CA ASP A 154 13.82 5.10 -26.48
C ASP A 154 13.02 4.51 -27.65
N ASP A 155 13.14 5.07 -28.83
CA ASP A 155 12.43 4.61 -30.06
C ASP A 155 12.80 3.17 -30.45
N GLN A 156 13.97 2.67 -30.03
CA GLN A 156 14.42 1.30 -30.29
C GLN A 156 13.98 0.32 -29.19
N PHE A 157 13.36 0.82 -28.13
CA PHE A 157 12.85 0.00 -27.04
C PHE A 157 11.46 -0.56 -27.38
N ASN A 158 11.39 -1.86 -27.65
CA ASN A 158 10.11 -2.52 -27.85
C ASN A 158 9.35 -2.64 -26.53
N LEU A 159 8.12 -2.17 -26.49
CA LEU A 159 7.24 -2.31 -25.32
C LEU A 159 6.80 -3.77 -25.15
N PRO A 160 6.41 -4.19 -23.92
CA PRO A 160 5.68 -5.43 -23.75
C PRO A 160 4.37 -5.41 -24.55
N ASP A 161 3.98 -6.58 -25.08
CA ASP A 161 2.67 -6.73 -25.73
C ASP A 161 1.52 -6.52 -24.71
N ASP A 162 0.44 -5.95 -25.18
CA ASP A 162 -0.80 -5.86 -24.42
C ASP A 162 -1.33 -7.28 -24.12
N HIS A 163 -1.69 -7.55 -22.89
CA HIS A 163 -2.09 -8.91 -22.54
C HIS A 163 -3.17 -9.00 -21.46
N VAL A 164 -3.87 -10.11 -21.46
CA VAL A 164 -4.74 -10.51 -20.36
C VAL A 164 -3.93 -11.31 -19.33
N ARG A 165 -4.02 -10.88 -18.07
CA ARG A 165 -3.52 -11.62 -16.92
C ARG A 165 -4.69 -12.07 -16.06
N THR A 166 -4.78 -13.36 -15.78
CA THR A 166 -5.67 -13.90 -14.76
C THR A 166 -4.89 -14.17 -13.47
N PHE A 167 -5.57 -14.15 -12.34
CA PHE A 167 -4.92 -14.46 -11.06
C PHE A 167 -5.87 -15.20 -10.11
N ALA A 168 -5.28 -15.98 -9.22
CA ALA A 168 -5.93 -16.54 -8.06
C ALA A 168 -5.06 -16.24 -6.83
N ARG A 169 -5.64 -15.63 -5.80
CA ARG A 169 -5.00 -15.30 -4.52
C ARG A 169 -5.76 -15.96 -3.39
N ALA A 170 -5.04 -16.50 -2.43
CA ALA A 170 -5.60 -17.02 -1.19
C ALA A 170 -4.74 -16.58 0.01
N GLY A 171 -5.37 -16.35 1.15
CA GLY A 171 -4.66 -15.95 2.35
C GLY A 171 -5.44 -16.19 3.63
N LEU A 172 -4.69 -16.21 4.73
CA LEU A 172 -5.21 -16.17 6.08
C LEU A 172 -4.79 -14.86 6.72
N ARG A 173 -5.72 -14.16 7.36
CA ARG A 173 -5.50 -12.88 7.99
C ARG A 173 -6.06 -12.86 9.39
N PHE A 174 -5.17 -12.77 10.38
CA PHE A 174 -5.50 -12.63 11.78
C PHE A 174 -5.41 -11.15 12.18
N GLY A 175 -6.51 -10.59 12.70
CA GLY A 175 -6.62 -9.16 12.96
C GLY A 175 -6.79 -8.34 11.68
N GLY A 176 -6.14 -7.18 11.65
CA GLY A 176 -6.20 -6.26 10.53
C GLY A 176 -7.29 -5.22 10.65
N LYS A 177 -7.00 -4.07 10.13
CA LYS A 177 -7.94 -3.01 9.78
C LYS A 177 -7.67 -2.61 8.36
N GLU A 178 -8.71 -2.18 7.65
CA GLU A 178 -8.53 -1.50 6.38
C GLU A 178 -7.50 -0.37 6.52
N PRO A 179 -6.70 -0.10 5.49
CA PRO A 179 -5.55 0.80 5.58
C PRO A 179 -5.97 2.18 6.06
N MET A 180 -5.69 2.44 7.31
CA MET A 180 -5.69 3.77 7.90
C MET A 180 -4.24 4.19 8.03
N LEU A 181 -3.92 5.35 7.52
CA LEU A 181 -2.66 6.01 7.85
C LEU A 181 -2.65 6.30 9.35
N TYR A 182 -2.02 5.54 10.18
CA TYR A 182 -1.89 5.74 11.62
C TYR A 182 -3.13 5.37 12.45
N PRO A 183 -3.53 4.11 12.53
CA PRO A 183 -4.50 3.65 13.51
C PRO A 183 -3.91 3.75 14.93
N ASP A 184 -4.76 3.97 15.93
CA ASP A 184 -4.32 4.01 17.34
C ASP A 184 -3.90 2.63 17.84
N LEU A 185 -4.63 1.60 17.47
CA LEU A 185 -4.29 0.20 17.70
C LEU A 185 -4.62 -0.61 16.45
N ALA A 186 -3.64 -1.31 15.94
CA ALA A 186 -3.83 -2.29 14.89
C ALA A 186 -2.84 -3.43 15.11
N LEU A 187 -3.32 -4.65 14.98
CA LEU A 187 -2.52 -5.87 14.96
C LEU A 187 -2.95 -6.67 13.75
N GLU A 188 -2.00 -7.07 12.94
CA GLU A 188 -2.25 -7.98 11.83
C GLU A 188 -1.12 -8.99 11.70
N VAL A 189 -1.48 -10.25 11.49
CA VAL A 189 -0.58 -11.27 10.98
C VAL A 189 -1.29 -11.96 9.83
N SER A 190 -0.69 -11.95 8.65
CA SER A 190 -1.31 -12.55 7.46
C SER A 190 -0.30 -13.30 6.60
N VAL A 191 -0.78 -14.32 5.92
CA VAL A 191 -0.02 -15.12 4.95
C VAL A 191 -0.82 -15.24 3.67
N TRP A 192 -0.14 -15.11 2.54
CA TRP A 192 -0.75 -14.99 1.24
C TRP A 192 0.01 -15.80 0.20
N PHE A 193 -0.74 -16.33 -0.75
CA PHE A 193 -0.23 -16.92 -1.98
C PHE A 193 -1.05 -16.36 -3.15
N GLU A 194 -0.38 -16.04 -4.26
CA GLU A 194 -1.01 -15.61 -5.50
C GLU A 194 -0.31 -16.29 -6.67
N ARG A 195 -1.10 -16.88 -7.56
CA ARG A 195 -0.66 -17.34 -8.88
C ARG A 195 -1.25 -16.46 -9.96
N GLN A 196 -0.41 -16.05 -10.86
CA GLN A 196 -0.76 -15.25 -12.03
C GLN A 196 -0.51 -16.07 -13.30
N TRP A 197 -1.39 -15.94 -14.27
CA TRP A 197 -1.25 -16.52 -15.60
C TRP A 197 -1.42 -15.40 -16.63
N ARG A 198 -0.47 -15.27 -17.55
CA ARG A 198 -0.60 -14.45 -18.74
C ARG A 198 -1.03 -15.34 -19.90
N LEU A 199 -2.00 -14.90 -20.68
CA LEU A 199 -2.45 -15.65 -21.85
C LEU A 199 -1.42 -15.56 -22.99
N GLU A 200 -0.63 -14.50 -23.02
CA GLU A 200 0.40 -14.27 -24.01
C GLU A 200 1.74 -14.06 -23.32
N ASP A 201 2.77 -14.78 -23.75
CA ASP A 201 4.14 -14.59 -23.36
C ASP A 201 4.88 -13.91 -24.53
N GLY A 202 5.48 -12.75 -24.28
CA GLY A 202 6.17 -11.96 -25.30
C GLY A 202 7.57 -11.58 -24.87
N SER A 203 8.41 -11.29 -25.86
CA SER A 203 9.71 -10.66 -25.65
C SER A 203 9.61 -9.17 -25.93
N TYR A 204 10.27 -8.35 -25.10
CA TYR A 204 10.28 -6.90 -25.23
C TYR A 204 11.67 -6.35 -24.89
N GLY A 205 11.83 -5.04 -24.89
CA GLY A 205 13.11 -4.40 -24.61
C GLY A 205 13.97 -4.23 -25.85
N PHE A 206 15.25 -3.92 -25.67
CA PHE A 206 16.20 -3.77 -26.77
C PHE A 206 16.50 -5.14 -27.39
N ALA A 207 16.25 -5.27 -28.70
CA ALA A 207 16.44 -6.53 -29.41
C ALA A 207 15.78 -7.75 -28.75
N ALA A 208 14.64 -7.53 -28.05
CA ALA A 208 13.89 -8.57 -27.35
C ALA A 208 14.69 -9.25 -26.20
N ASP A 209 15.52 -8.47 -25.50
CA ASP A 209 16.39 -8.93 -24.41
C ASP A 209 15.63 -9.29 -23.11
N ARG A 210 14.33 -9.06 -23.07
CA ARG A 210 13.46 -9.29 -21.91
C ARG A 210 12.29 -10.19 -22.30
N ARG A 211 11.85 -10.98 -21.34
CA ARG A 211 10.72 -11.89 -21.55
C ARG A 211 9.69 -11.71 -20.44
N ALA A 212 8.41 -11.60 -20.82
CA ALA A 212 7.29 -11.75 -19.91
C ALA A 212 7.06 -13.23 -19.61
N GLN A 213 7.00 -13.61 -18.34
CA GLN A 213 6.80 -15.00 -17.93
C GLN A 213 5.31 -15.36 -18.03
N PRO A 214 4.96 -16.56 -18.58
CA PRO A 214 3.57 -16.97 -18.72
C PRO A 214 2.88 -17.24 -17.38
N THR A 215 3.65 -17.65 -16.37
CA THR A 215 3.12 -17.90 -15.02
C THR A 215 4.07 -17.35 -13.98
N THR A 216 3.50 -16.78 -12.90
CA THR A 216 4.27 -16.29 -11.76
C THR A 216 3.58 -16.66 -10.48
N ASP A 217 4.33 -17.20 -9.52
CA ASP A 217 3.88 -17.44 -8.16
C ASP A 217 4.46 -16.36 -7.23
N LEU A 218 3.59 -15.76 -6.44
CA LEU A 218 3.94 -14.79 -5.40
C LEU A 218 3.49 -15.33 -4.05
N TYR A 219 4.34 -15.24 -3.03
CA TYR A 219 3.99 -15.61 -1.67
C TYR A 219 4.57 -14.60 -0.69
N TRP A 220 3.82 -14.27 0.35
CA TRP A 220 4.29 -13.35 1.37
C TRP A 220 3.62 -13.55 2.72
N LEU A 221 4.34 -13.17 3.76
CA LEU A 221 3.91 -13.04 5.13
C LEU A 221 3.95 -11.55 5.49
N TYR A 222 2.96 -11.08 6.21
CA TYR A 222 2.96 -9.76 6.82
C TYR A 222 2.66 -9.87 8.31
N ALA A 223 3.38 -9.10 9.14
CA ALA A 223 3.07 -8.90 10.54
C ALA A 223 3.20 -7.41 10.85
N GLY A 224 2.14 -6.81 11.37
CA GLY A 224 2.09 -5.40 11.70
C GLY A 224 1.51 -5.14 13.08
N LEU A 225 2.10 -4.18 13.78
CA LEU A 225 1.63 -3.65 15.05
C LEU A 225 1.65 -2.13 15.01
N ASN A 226 0.55 -1.52 15.40
CA ASN A 226 0.51 -0.10 15.71
C ASN A 226 -0.13 0.06 17.09
N TYR A 227 0.55 0.75 17.98
CA TYR A 227 0.10 0.97 19.34
C TYR A 227 0.28 2.43 19.75
N ALA A 228 -0.78 3.04 20.26
CA ALA A 228 -0.77 4.40 20.75
C ALA A 228 -1.06 4.45 22.26
N TRP A 229 -0.20 5.16 23.00
CA TRP A 229 -0.44 5.48 24.41
C TRP A 229 -1.34 6.71 24.50
N THR A 230 -2.60 6.50 24.83
CA THR A 230 -3.62 7.56 24.84
C THR A 230 -3.34 8.68 25.84
N ASN A 231 -2.66 8.38 26.94
CA ASN A 231 -2.31 9.34 27.99
C ASN A 231 -1.14 10.28 27.60
N THR A 232 -0.23 9.83 26.78
CA THR A 232 0.96 10.60 26.36
C THR A 232 0.90 11.05 24.91
N GLY A 233 0.03 10.42 24.09
CA GLY A 233 -0.02 10.64 22.64
C GLY A 233 1.15 10.03 21.86
N ASN A 234 2.04 9.30 22.53
CA ASN A 234 3.11 8.56 21.88
C ASN A 234 2.54 7.39 21.09
N GLN A 235 3.21 7.01 20.00
CA GLN A 235 2.83 5.84 19.20
C GLN A 235 4.07 5.05 18.82
N PHE A 236 3.90 3.74 18.71
CA PHE A 236 4.90 2.83 18.16
C PHE A 236 4.30 2.07 16.98
N THR A 237 5.03 2.01 15.90
CA THR A 237 4.64 1.22 14.71
C THR A 237 5.75 0.23 14.38
N PHE A 238 5.35 -0.96 14.00
CA PHE A 238 6.23 -2.02 13.55
C PHE A 238 5.57 -2.76 12.40
N ALA A 239 6.34 -3.11 11.39
CA ALA A 239 5.89 -4.00 10.34
C ALA A 239 7.05 -4.87 9.84
N LEU A 240 6.76 -6.15 9.66
CA LEU A 240 7.60 -7.14 9.02
C LEU A 240 6.86 -7.67 7.80
N THR A 241 7.50 -7.65 6.64
CA THR A 241 7.02 -8.30 5.42
C THR A 241 8.14 -9.20 4.89
N ALA A 242 7.85 -10.48 4.72
CA ALA A 242 8.76 -11.41 4.05
C ALA A 242 8.04 -11.99 2.84
N GLY A 243 8.66 -11.96 1.68
CA GLY A 243 8.03 -12.40 0.45
C GLY A 243 9.01 -13.01 -0.53
N GLY A 244 8.46 -13.74 -1.48
CA GLY A 244 9.20 -14.32 -2.57
C GLY A 244 8.32 -14.53 -3.78
N SER A 245 8.98 -14.88 -4.87
CA SER A 245 8.34 -15.18 -6.14
C SER A 245 9.08 -16.29 -6.86
N GLU A 246 8.35 -17.05 -7.65
CA GLU A 246 8.90 -18.00 -8.63
C GLU A 246 8.44 -17.57 -10.02
N ASN A 247 9.37 -17.63 -10.97
CA ASN A 247 9.18 -17.18 -12.36
C ASN A 247 8.74 -15.71 -12.48
N ALA A 248 9.13 -14.86 -11.52
CA ALA A 248 8.86 -13.43 -11.66
C ALA A 248 9.75 -12.81 -12.75
N ASP A 249 9.18 -11.86 -13.45
CA ASP A 249 9.85 -11.01 -14.42
C ASP A 249 9.83 -9.52 -13.95
N ARG A 250 10.32 -8.63 -14.80
CA ARG A 250 10.40 -7.20 -14.49
C ARG A 250 9.03 -6.54 -14.25
N LEU A 251 7.95 -7.10 -14.81
CA LEU A 251 6.61 -6.52 -14.72
C LEU A 251 5.90 -6.88 -13.42
N ASN A 252 6.26 -8.01 -12.78
CA ASN A 252 5.57 -8.51 -11.60
C ASN A 252 6.48 -8.85 -10.40
N ALA A 253 7.79 -8.57 -10.49
CA ALA A 253 8.72 -8.70 -9.36
C ALA A 253 8.32 -7.81 -8.18
N TRP A 254 8.69 -8.21 -6.98
CA TRP A 254 8.58 -7.37 -5.81
C TRP A 254 9.42 -6.10 -5.95
N ARG A 255 8.83 -4.95 -5.62
CA ARG A 255 9.49 -3.65 -5.77
C ARG A 255 9.51 -2.90 -4.43
N LEU A 256 10.73 -2.61 -3.94
CA LEU A 256 10.95 -1.89 -2.69
C LEU A 256 11.53 -0.50 -2.98
N GLY A 257 11.19 0.46 -2.12
CA GLY A 257 11.74 1.82 -2.18
C GLY A 257 10.68 2.90 -2.03
N GLY A 258 11.14 4.15 -1.97
CA GLY A 258 10.31 5.30 -1.70
C GLY A 258 10.13 5.59 -0.22
N VAL A 259 9.69 6.79 0.08
CA VAL A 259 9.52 7.27 1.45
C VAL A 259 8.05 7.28 1.89
N LEU A 260 7.10 7.24 0.95
CA LEU A 260 5.66 7.20 1.23
C LEU A 260 5.05 5.82 0.95
N PRO A 261 4.07 5.38 1.73
CA PRO A 261 3.39 4.08 1.55
C PRO A 261 2.48 4.02 0.31
N LEU A 262 2.10 5.15 -0.29
CA LEU A 262 1.35 5.29 -1.54
C LEU A 262 0.14 4.35 -1.69
N ALA A 263 -0.72 4.30 -0.69
CA ALA A 263 -1.94 3.47 -0.69
C ALA A 263 -1.72 1.95 -0.92
N ALA A 264 -0.48 1.47 -0.73
CA ALA A 264 -0.19 0.06 -0.83
C ALA A 264 -0.75 -0.71 0.38
N GLU A 265 -1.31 -1.89 0.15
CA GLU A 265 -1.79 -2.77 1.22
C GLU A 265 -0.62 -3.23 2.11
N PHE A 266 0.50 -3.60 1.50
CA PHE A 266 1.74 -4.00 2.18
C PHE A 266 2.89 -3.10 1.71
N PRO A 267 3.08 -1.91 2.31
CA PRO A 267 4.07 -0.95 1.84
C PRO A 267 5.50 -1.41 2.12
N LEU A 268 6.32 -1.46 1.07
CA LEU A 268 7.73 -1.84 1.14
C LEU A 268 8.62 -0.59 1.00
N THR A 269 8.40 0.39 1.88
CA THR A 269 9.11 1.68 1.83
C THR A 269 10.53 1.55 2.39
N LEU A 270 11.48 2.20 1.72
CA LEU A 270 12.86 2.35 2.18
C LEU A 270 13.23 3.83 2.08
N PRO A 271 13.34 4.56 3.20
CA PRO A 271 13.71 5.98 3.19
C PRO A 271 15.05 6.23 2.48
N GLY A 272 15.13 7.26 1.64
CA GLY A 272 16.31 7.60 0.84
C GLY A 272 16.42 6.88 -0.51
N TYR A 273 15.65 5.84 -0.74
CA TYR A 273 15.59 5.14 -2.02
C TYR A 273 14.58 5.78 -2.97
N TYR A 274 14.75 5.59 -4.27
CA TYR A 274 13.72 5.95 -5.24
C TYR A 274 12.45 5.13 -5.03
N TYR A 275 11.34 5.66 -5.47
CA TYR A 275 10.10 4.88 -5.55
C TYR A 275 10.30 3.64 -6.42
N LYS A 276 9.98 2.45 -5.88
CA LYS A 276 10.13 1.16 -6.56
C LYS A 276 11.55 0.88 -7.10
N GLU A 277 12.58 1.29 -6.38
CA GLU A 277 13.98 1.21 -6.84
C GLU A 277 14.53 -0.21 -6.91
N ILE A 278 14.21 -1.05 -5.95
CA ILE A 278 14.79 -2.38 -5.80
C ILE A 278 13.82 -3.42 -6.35
N SER A 279 14.26 -4.19 -7.35
CA SER A 279 13.52 -5.35 -7.86
C SER A 279 14.03 -6.61 -7.20
N ALA A 280 13.15 -7.30 -6.48
CA ALA A 280 13.48 -8.47 -5.68
C ALA A 280 12.74 -9.71 -6.15
N GLN A 281 13.43 -10.84 -6.16
CA GLN A 281 12.83 -12.17 -6.25
C GLN A 281 12.37 -12.65 -4.88
N ARG A 282 13.19 -12.42 -3.85
CA ARG A 282 12.86 -12.71 -2.45
C ARG A 282 13.34 -11.58 -1.57
N PHE A 283 12.64 -11.36 -0.47
CA PHE A 283 13.03 -10.30 0.47
C PHE A 283 12.49 -10.55 1.88
N VAL A 284 13.15 -9.93 2.84
CA VAL A 284 12.64 -9.67 4.18
C VAL A 284 12.75 -8.18 4.42
N HIS A 285 11.65 -7.52 4.71
CA HIS A 285 11.57 -6.09 4.98
C HIS A 285 11.03 -5.84 6.38
N LEU A 286 11.75 -5.06 7.16
CA LEU A 286 11.41 -4.68 8.52
C LEU A 286 11.31 -3.15 8.58
N SER A 287 10.25 -2.63 9.18
CA SER A 287 10.14 -1.21 9.50
C SER A 287 9.66 -0.98 10.92
N ALA A 288 10.21 0.03 11.57
CA ALA A 288 9.78 0.46 12.89
C ALA A 288 9.80 1.99 12.97
N ALA A 289 8.90 2.54 13.78
CA ALA A 289 8.91 3.96 14.06
C ALA A 289 8.31 4.29 15.41
N TYR A 290 8.78 5.37 15.99
CA TYR A 290 8.27 5.98 17.20
C TYR A 290 7.77 7.38 16.91
N VAL A 291 6.57 7.70 17.37
CA VAL A 291 5.93 9.00 17.21
C VAL A 291 5.82 9.65 18.59
N ALA A 292 6.33 10.86 18.70
CA ALA A 292 6.24 11.69 19.89
C ALA A 292 5.45 12.97 19.60
N PRO A 293 4.52 13.39 20.46
CA PRO A 293 3.90 14.71 20.35
C PRO A 293 4.91 15.79 20.69
N LEU A 294 4.95 16.85 19.86
CA LEU A 294 5.77 18.05 20.10
C LEU A 294 4.96 19.17 20.74
N SER A 295 3.63 19.06 20.79
CA SER A 295 2.73 20.04 21.41
C SER A 295 1.78 19.38 22.39
N ALA A 296 1.37 20.09 23.43
CA ALA A 296 0.48 19.59 24.47
C ALA A 296 -0.92 19.18 23.92
N ASP A 297 -1.35 19.79 22.81
CA ASP A 297 -2.59 19.45 22.11
C ASP A 297 -2.41 18.32 21.07
N HIS A 298 -1.24 17.71 21.03
CA HIS A 298 -0.83 16.59 20.13
C HIS A 298 -1.03 16.89 18.64
N ARG A 299 -1.10 18.16 18.24
CA ARG A 299 -1.29 18.54 16.85
C ARG A 299 0.01 18.44 16.05
N TRP A 300 1.11 18.80 16.67
CA TRP A 300 2.43 18.60 16.11
C TRP A 300 3.03 17.31 16.65
N GLN A 301 3.48 16.47 15.77
CA GLN A 301 4.11 15.20 16.11
C GLN A 301 5.39 15.01 15.29
N LEU A 302 6.41 14.50 15.94
CA LEU A 302 7.64 14.01 15.31
C LEU A 302 7.61 12.49 15.31
N ARG A 303 7.81 11.90 14.15
CA ARG A 303 8.02 10.47 13.99
C ARG A 303 9.46 10.23 13.60
N LEU A 304 10.15 9.34 14.29
CA LEU A 304 11.45 8.82 13.91
C LEU A 304 11.24 7.38 13.43
N GLY A 305 11.61 7.12 12.18
CA GLY A 305 11.39 5.82 11.55
C GLY A 305 12.64 5.29 10.87
N ALA A 306 12.73 3.97 10.82
CA ALA A 306 13.74 3.25 10.07
C ALA A 306 13.11 2.05 9.37
N ALA A 307 13.69 1.68 8.23
CA ALA A 307 13.37 0.45 7.53
C ALA A 307 14.65 -0.21 7.04
N SER A 308 14.65 -1.55 7.07
CA SER A 308 15.76 -2.36 6.57
C SER A 308 15.22 -3.53 5.77
N ALA A 309 15.88 -3.88 4.69
CA ALA A 309 15.52 -5.02 3.87
C ALA A 309 16.76 -5.87 3.54
N TYR A 310 16.60 -7.19 3.62
CA TYR A 310 17.51 -8.14 3.01
C TYR A 310 16.87 -8.64 1.70
N VAL A 311 17.62 -8.58 0.60
CA VAL A 311 17.07 -8.78 -0.73
C VAL A 311 17.87 -9.84 -1.50
N ASP A 312 17.16 -10.79 -2.07
CA ASP A 312 17.62 -11.61 -3.19
C ASP A 312 17.06 -10.99 -4.48
N TYR A 313 17.94 -10.49 -5.32
CA TYR A 313 17.54 -9.67 -6.46
C TYR A 313 16.89 -10.47 -7.57
N LEU A 314 15.99 -9.82 -8.29
CA LEU A 314 15.62 -10.32 -9.61
C LEU A 314 16.87 -10.33 -10.52
N PRO A 315 17.09 -11.39 -11.31
CA PRO A 315 18.24 -11.47 -12.23
C PRO A 315 18.37 -10.21 -13.11
N GLY A 316 19.59 -9.66 -13.17
CA GLY A 316 19.91 -8.42 -13.89
C GLY A 316 19.71 -7.12 -13.09
N PHE A 317 19.32 -7.22 -11.81
CA PHE A 317 19.18 -6.08 -10.90
C PHE A 317 20.13 -6.12 -9.71
N GLU A 318 21.12 -6.98 -9.76
CA GLU A 318 22.08 -7.19 -8.69
C GLU A 318 22.84 -5.91 -8.38
N ARG A 319 23.12 -5.72 -7.07
CA ARG A 319 23.90 -4.61 -6.52
C ARG A 319 24.97 -5.13 -5.58
N PRO A 320 26.00 -4.32 -5.28
CA PRO A 320 26.88 -4.62 -4.18
C PRO A 320 26.10 -4.73 -2.85
N GLY A 321 26.24 -5.89 -2.21
CA GLY A 321 25.52 -6.17 -0.95
C GLY A 321 24.03 -6.54 -1.14
N ARG A 322 23.44 -7.09 -0.11
CA ARG A 322 22.02 -7.51 -0.07
C ARG A 322 21.21 -6.77 0.99
N TRP A 323 21.87 -5.99 1.85
CA TRP A 323 21.24 -5.21 2.89
C TRP A 323 20.98 -3.79 2.44
N HIS A 324 19.76 -3.34 2.66
CA HIS A 324 19.30 -1.99 2.35
C HIS A 324 18.66 -1.39 3.58
N THR A 325 19.19 -0.27 4.04
CA THR A 325 18.69 0.38 5.25
C THR A 325 18.49 1.87 4.99
N GLY A 326 17.39 2.39 5.48
CA GLY A 326 17.11 3.82 5.47
C GLY A 326 16.38 4.24 6.73
N ALA A 327 16.58 5.49 7.12
CA ALA A 327 15.92 6.09 8.27
C ALA A 327 15.62 7.57 8.03
N GLY A 328 14.73 8.12 8.82
CA GLY A 328 14.47 9.56 8.78
C GLY A 328 13.34 10.01 9.68
N PRO A 329 13.26 11.34 9.90
CA PRO A 329 12.17 11.98 10.61
C PRO A 329 10.98 12.28 9.70
N ASP A 330 9.78 12.26 10.30
CA ASP A 330 8.57 12.83 9.74
C ASP A 330 8.05 13.90 10.69
N LEU A 331 7.70 15.05 10.16
CA LEU A 331 7.01 16.10 10.90
C LEU A 331 5.55 16.11 10.45
N SER A 332 4.61 15.92 11.37
CA SER A 332 3.20 15.96 11.06
C SER A 332 2.47 17.05 11.83
N PHE A 333 1.52 17.68 11.14
CA PHE A 333 0.60 18.64 11.72
C PHE A 333 -0.84 18.20 11.45
N THR A 334 -1.63 18.15 12.50
CA THR A 334 -3.07 17.84 12.43
C THR A 334 -3.87 19.07 12.81
N SER A 335 -4.88 19.41 12.01
CA SER A 335 -5.78 20.53 12.32
C SER A 335 -6.48 20.35 13.65
N ARG A 336 -6.85 21.46 14.32
CA ARG A 336 -7.60 21.42 15.60
C ARG A 336 -8.92 20.63 15.49
N SER A 337 -9.53 20.65 14.31
CA SER A 337 -10.73 19.86 14.01
C SER A 337 -10.46 18.40 13.71
N GLN A 338 -9.19 18.00 13.60
CA GLN A 338 -8.75 16.69 13.14
C GLN A 338 -9.27 16.30 11.73
N VAL A 339 -9.75 17.27 10.97
CA VAL A 339 -10.30 17.07 9.62
C VAL A 339 -9.18 16.87 8.60
N TRP A 340 -8.07 17.56 8.75
CA TRP A 340 -6.94 17.40 7.84
C TRP A 340 -5.60 17.27 8.58
N ARG A 341 -4.68 16.59 7.92
CA ARG A 341 -3.30 16.35 8.38
C ARG A 341 -2.34 16.56 7.21
N VAL A 342 -1.19 17.18 7.51
CA VAL A 342 -0.04 17.26 6.61
C VAL A 342 1.12 16.53 7.26
N ILE A 343 1.89 15.79 6.46
CA ILE A 343 3.09 15.10 6.90
C ILE A 343 4.20 15.45 5.93
N LEU A 344 5.27 16.01 6.44
CA LEU A 344 6.52 16.19 5.73
C LEU A 344 7.48 15.09 6.20
N ARG A 345 8.01 14.32 5.26
CA ARG A 345 8.88 13.19 5.49
C ARG A 345 10.24 13.43 4.86
N TYR A 346 11.29 13.14 5.59
CA TYR A 346 12.64 13.07 5.06
C TYR A 346 13.17 11.66 5.27
N GLY A 347 13.97 11.17 4.32
CA GLY A 347 14.62 9.87 4.38
C GLY A 347 16.06 9.92 3.94
N TYR A 348 16.91 9.17 4.64
CA TYR A 348 18.29 8.90 4.26
C TYR A 348 18.47 7.39 4.10
N GLY A 349 18.91 6.96 2.92
CA GLY A 349 19.21 5.56 2.60
C GLY A 349 20.71 5.32 2.72
N PHE A 350 21.13 4.58 3.74
CA PHE A 350 22.56 4.36 4.04
C PHE A 350 23.28 3.57 2.94
N ASN A 351 22.57 2.62 2.32
CA ASN A 351 23.08 1.75 1.26
C ASN A 351 22.43 2.05 -0.10
N ALA A 352 21.76 3.20 -0.23
CA ALA A 352 21.19 3.63 -1.50
C ALA A 352 22.31 4.11 -2.42
N LEU A 353 22.52 3.40 -3.54
CA LEU A 353 23.58 3.69 -4.46
C LEU A 353 23.20 4.87 -5.38
N ARG A 354 24.08 5.88 -5.48
CA ARG A 354 23.96 7.03 -6.39
C ARG A 354 25.32 7.37 -6.97
N ASP A 355 25.42 7.33 -8.31
CA ASP A 355 26.65 7.66 -9.02
C ASP A 355 27.90 6.94 -8.46
N GLY A 356 27.73 5.65 -8.12
CA GLY A 356 28.79 4.79 -7.59
C GLY A 356 29.14 5.04 -6.10
N ARG A 357 28.34 5.82 -5.39
CA ARG A 357 28.53 6.10 -3.95
C ARG A 357 27.29 5.67 -3.16
N ASP A 358 27.52 5.19 -1.95
CA ASP A 358 26.45 4.91 -1.00
C ASP A 358 25.97 6.20 -0.32
N GLY A 359 24.67 6.23 -0.03
CA GLY A 359 24.01 7.33 0.64
C GLY A 359 23.15 8.17 -0.29
N ALA A 360 21.87 8.29 0.05
CA ALA A 360 20.93 9.09 -0.73
C ALA A 360 19.86 9.72 0.15
N HIS A 361 19.33 10.83 -0.30
CA HIS A 361 18.31 11.61 0.37
C HIS A 361 17.01 11.60 -0.41
N SER A 362 15.89 11.54 0.30
CA SER A 362 14.55 11.67 -0.28
C SER A 362 13.63 12.51 0.59
N VAL A 363 12.62 13.10 -0.02
CA VAL A 363 11.57 13.83 0.69
C VAL A 363 10.21 13.34 0.23
N GLY A 364 9.25 13.38 1.15
CA GLY A 364 7.87 13.08 0.87
C GLY A 364 6.94 14.10 1.52
N LEU A 365 5.86 14.41 0.85
CA LEU A 365 4.77 15.24 1.36
C LEU A 365 3.48 14.43 1.24
N LEU A 366 2.74 14.36 2.34
CA LEU A 366 1.42 13.74 2.37
C LEU A 366 0.42 14.70 2.97
N TYR A 367 -0.68 14.92 2.28
CA TYR A 367 -1.85 15.62 2.77
C TYR A 367 -3.02 14.65 2.84
N GLN A 368 -3.73 14.64 3.96
CA GLN A 368 -4.95 13.86 4.14
C GLN A 368 -6.08 14.73 4.63
N TYR A 369 -7.26 14.59 4.04
CA TYR A 369 -8.49 15.24 4.44
C TYR A 369 -9.57 14.20 4.73
N ASN A 370 -10.19 14.26 5.92
CA ASN A 370 -11.21 13.32 6.38
C ASN A 370 -12.59 13.99 6.38
N PHE A 371 -13.44 13.57 5.46
CA PHE A 371 -14.78 14.15 5.29
C PHE A 371 -15.77 13.72 6.40
N GLU A 372 -15.61 12.53 6.96
CA GLU A 372 -16.49 12.03 8.02
C GLU A 372 -16.34 12.87 9.28
N ARG A 373 -15.11 13.16 9.69
CA ARG A 373 -14.85 14.01 10.87
C ARG A 373 -15.45 15.40 10.67
N ARG A 374 -15.45 15.92 9.45
CA ARG A 374 -16.13 17.15 9.09
C ARG A 374 -17.65 17.04 9.28
N LYS A 375 -18.26 15.95 8.77
CA LYS A 375 -19.73 15.72 8.88
C LYS A 375 -20.17 15.61 10.34
N HIS A 376 -19.52 14.78 11.14
CA HIS A 376 -19.82 14.64 12.56
C HIS A 376 -19.71 15.95 13.34
N ARG A 377 -18.74 16.80 13.01
CA ARG A 377 -18.61 18.11 13.62
C ARG A 377 -19.79 19.04 13.29
N HIS A 378 -20.22 19.05 12.02
CA HIS A 378 -21.38 19.84 11.61
C HIS A 378 -22.68 19.37 12.28
N GLU A 379 -22.87 18.06 12.39
CA GLU A 379 -24.03 17.48 13.07
C GLU A 379 -24.02 17.80 14.56
N LYS A 380 -22.87 17.71 15.22
CA LYS A 380 -22.73 18.11 16.62
C LYS A 380 -23.04 19.60 16.84
N ALA A 381 -22.52 20.47 15.97
CA ALA A 381 -22.79 21.92 16.04
C ALA A 381 -24.28 22.24 15.84
N LYS A 382 -24.96 21.56 14.89
CA LYS A 382 -26.41 21.71 14.68
C LYS A 382 -27.22 21.26 15.89
N ARG A 383 -26.85 20.15 16.54
CA ARG A 383 -27.55 19.67 17.75
C ARG A 383 -27.39 20.62 18.91
N THR A 384 -26.22 21.23 19.11
CA THR A 384 -26.01 22.25 20.17
C THR A 384 -26.81 23.50 19.89
N PHE A 385 -26.88 23.96 18.64
CA PHE A 385 -27.65 25.15 18.24
C PHE A 385 -29.18 24.97 18.37
N ASN A 386 -29.68 23.74 18.21
CA ASN A 386 -31.13 23.44 18.34
C ASN A 386 -31.50 23.07 19.78
N ALA A 387 -30.57 23.02 20.70
CA ALA A 387 -30.82 22.70 22.11
C ALA A 387 -30.84 23.98 23.03
N ASP A 388 -30.42 25.11 22.48
CA ASP A 388 -30.56 26.45 23.05
C ASP A 388 -31.79 27.16 22.48
#